data_7eac7f00df1ad97465fe6106230c1b20
#
_entry.id   7eac7f00df1ad97465fe6106230c1b20
#
_cell.length_a   1.000
_cell.length_b   1.000
_cell.length_c   1.000
_cell.angle_alpha   90.00
_cell.angle_beta   90.00
_cell.angle_gamma   90.00
#
_symmetry.space_group_name_H-M   'P 1'
#
loop_
_entity.id
_entity.type
_entity.pdbx_description
1 polymer ?
#
loop_
_entity_poly.entity_id
_entity_poly.type
_entity_poly.pdbx_seq_one_letter_code
_entity_poly.pdbx_strand_id
1 'polypeptide(L)'
;MSHDHLLDVKDLTIQYTIEGNLASVVDQVSFYIDPGEIIALVGESGCGKTQVALSQAGLLPKSARISQNSINGIQTAMIFQDPLNALNPVLKVGTQILEGIKNKVKRNKGEVVQLLNAVGIDEPERRYYQYPHEFSGGMRQRVLIAIALAREPDLLIADEPTTALDVTIQAQIIDLLKEFNENQGVSILFISHDLSLVKSFAQRTMVMYAGRIVESAPTDVLFSTPQHPYTKALIQLSKMKKNNKGEFSSIPGVVPLPLHYPTGCRFHPRCPSAIQECAEKEPDIILKEDHSWVCPYT
;
A
#
# COMPACT_ATOMS: atom_id res chain seq x y z
N MET A 1 -14.11 8.51 24.11
CA MET A 1 -13.85 7.07 24.07
C MET A 1 -12.52 6.89 23.33
N SER A 2 -11.48 6.36 23.97
CA SER A 2 -10.25 6.03 23.26
C SER A 2 -10.58 4.90 22.30
N HIS A 3 -10.59 5.17 20.99
CA HIS A 3 -10.63 4.12 20.00
C HIS A 3 -9.30 3.38 20.10
N ASP A 4 -9.32 2.11 20.49
CA ASP A 4 -8.14 1.24 20.44
C ASP A 4 -7.88 0.87 18.95
N HIS A 5 -7.17 1.72 18.24
CA HIS A 5 -6.73 1.42 16.87
C HIS A 5 -5.76 0.22 16.88
N LEU A 6 -5.83 -0.62 15.88
CA LEU A 6 -4.85 -1.70 15.69
C LEU A 6 -3.45 -1.11 15.45
N LEU A 7 -3.36 -0.08 14.63
CA LEU A 7 -2.14 0.67 14.32
C LEU A 7 -2.42 2.16 14.44
N ASP A 8 -1.58 2.89 15.18
CA ASP A 8 -1.61 4.36 15.27
C ASP A 8 -0.21 4.89 14.98
N VAL A 9 -0.03 5.55 13.84
CA VAL A 9 1.22 6.13 13.35
C VAL A 9 1.13 7.65 13.48
N LYS A 10 2.10 8.25 14.18
CA LYS A 10 2.18 9.70 14.38
C LYS A 10 3.52 10.23 13.91
N ASP A 11 3.46 11.24 13.05
CA ASP A 11 4.60 12.02 12.57
C ASP A 11 5.73 11.17 11.97
N LEU A 12 5.35 10.07 11.26
CA LEU A 12 6.31 9.20 10.60
C LEU A 12 7.15 10.00 9.62
N THR A 13 8.45 10.04 9.87
CA THR A 13 9.45 10.64 8.98
C THR A 13 10.53 9.61 8.66
N ILE A 14 10.78 9.41 7.36
CA ILE A 14 11.81 8.49 6.85
C ILE A 14 12.78 9.27 5.98
N GLN A 15 14.04 9.22 6.35
CA GLN A 15 15.11 9.98 5.70
C GLN A 15 16.22 9.07 5.20
N TYR A 16 16.81 9.47 4.09
CA TYR A 16 18.02 8.86 3.53
C TYR A 16 19.07 9.93 3.26
N THR A 17 20.34 9.53 3.31
CA THR A 17 21.44 10.38 2.81
C THR A 17 21.54 10.16 1.30
N ILE A 18 21.22 11.17 0.51
CA ILE A 18 21.28 11.19 -0.96
C ILE A 18 22.29 12.28 -1.35
N GLU A 19 23.33 11.93 -2.08
CA GLU A 19 24.39 12.87 -2.52
C GLU A 19 25.00 13.68 -1.36
N GLY A 20 25.15 13.04 -0.19
CA GLY A 20 25.66 13.69 1.03
C GLY A 20 24.65 14.55 1.79
N ASN A 21 23.45 14.77 1.28
CA ASN A 21 22.39 15.53 1.92
C ASN A 21 21.31 14.62 2.51
N LEU A 22 20.73 15.05 3.62
CA LEU A 22 19.61 14.34 4.25
C LEU A 22 18.30 14.70 3.55
N ALA A 23 17.63 13.70 2.97
CA ALA A 23 16.37 13.86 2.24
C ALA A 23 15.25 13.09 2.92
N SER A 24 14.12 13.73 3.18
CA SER A 24 12.90 13.10 3.73
C SER A 24 12.06 12.53 2.60
N VAL A 25 12.04 11.20 2.45
CA VAL A 25 11.19 10.52 1.46
C VAL A 25 9.77 10.31 1.97
N VAL A 26 9.59 10.25 3.28
CA VAL A 26 8.31 10.33 4.00
C VAL A 26 8.48 11.40 5.05
N ASP A 27 7.50 12.27 5.20
CA ASP A 27 7.63 13.46 6.02
C ASP A 27 6.34 13.75 6.79
N GLN A 28 6.40 13.57 8.11
CA GLN A 28 5.31 13.83 9.07
C GLN A 28 3.97 13.14 8.68
N VAL A 29 4.04 11.89 8.25
CA VAL A 29 2.86 11.10 7.91
C VAL A 29 2.22 10.56 9.16
N SER A 30 0.92 10.87 9.36
CA SER A 30 0.12 10.36 10.47
C SER A 30 -1.13 9.67 9.95
N PHE A 31 -1.42 8.46 10.45
CA PHE A 31 -2.63 7.70 10.12
C PHE A 31 -2.86 6.61 11.16
N TYR A 32 -4.06 6.06 11.17
CA TYR A 32 -4.41 4.90 11.99
C TYR A 32 -5.06 3.82 11.13
N ILE A 33 -5.13 2.60 11.66
CA ILE A 33 -5.86 1.47 11.08
C ILE A 33 -6.67 0.82 12.21
N ASP A 34 -7.95 0.62 11.97
CA ASP A 34 -8.82 -0.07 12.90
C ASP A 34 -8.76 -1.60 12.74
N PRO A 35 -9.08 -2.38 13.78
CA PRO A 35 -9.15 -3.83 13.65
C PRO A 35 -10.12 -4.25 12.53
N GLY A 36 -9.67 -5.11 11.62
CA GLY A 36 -10.45 -5.59 10.48
C GLY A 36 -10.68 -4.56 9.37
N GLU A 37 -10.06 -3.37 9.44
CA GLU A 37 -10.17 -2.35 8.40
C GLU A 37 -9.30 -2.67 7.19
N ILE A 38 -9.85 -2.44 5.99
CA ILE A 38 -9.08 -2.36 4.74
C ILE A 38 -8.89 -0.88 4.39
N ILE A 39 -7.66 -0.40 4.52
CA ILE A 39 -7.30 0.97 4.16
C ILE A 39 -6.39 0.97 2.93
N ALA A 40 -6.63 1.90 2.00
CA ALA A 40 -5.77 2.07 0.84
C ALA A 40 -4.83 3.26 0.99
N LEU A 41 -3.60 3.13 0.48
CA LEU A 41 -2.63 4.21 0.29
C LEU A 41 -2.35 4.35 -1.20
N VAL A 42 -2.78 5.47 -1.80
CA VAL A 42 -2.68 5.71 -3.24
C VAL A 42 -1.82 6.93 -3.56
N GLY A 43 -1.33 7.02 -4.79
CA GLY A 43 -0.53 8.14 -5.29
C GLY A 43 0.38 7.72 -6.42
N GLU A 44 1.02 8.69 -7.08
CA GLU A 44 1.96 8.42 -8.17
C GLU A 44 3.19 7.63 -7.69
N SER A 45 3.88 6.97 -8.63
CA SER A 45 5.14 6.27 -8.34
C SER A 45 6.18 7.24 -7.76
N GLY A 46 6.97 6.77 -6.80
CA GLY A 46 8.01 7.58 -6.15
C GLY A 46 7.51 8.54 -5.04
N CYS A 47 6.21 8.60 -4.73
CA CYS A 47 5.71 9.49 -3.66
C CYS A 47 5.97 8.99 -2.23
N GLY A 48 6.52 7.77 -2.03
CA GLY A 48 6.90 7.26 -0.70
C GLY A 48 6.05 6.11 -0.14
N LYS A 49 5.02 5.62 -0.84
CA LYS A 49 4.10 4.56 -0.38
C LYS A 49 4.80 3.30 0.11
N THR A 50 5.70 2.75 -0.70
CA THR A 50 6.50 1.56 -0.33
C THR A 50 7.36 1.82 0.92
N GLN A 51 7.85 3.04 1.13
CA GLN A 51 8.63 3.37 2.33
C GLN A 51 7.75 3.35 3.59
N VAL A 52 6.51 3.83 3.50
CA VAL A 52 5.51 3.69 4.57
C VAL A 52 5.25 2.21 4.85
N ALA A 53 5.02 1.38 3.81
CA ALA A 53 4.82 -0.05 3.94
C ALA A 53 5.99 -0.75 4.65
N LEU A 54 7.22 -0.53 4.17
CA LEU A 54 8.43 -1.13 4.73
C LEU A 54 8.67 -0.70 6.18
N SER A 55 8.32 0.55 6.55
CA SER A 55 8.47 1.00 7.93
C SER A 55 7.54 0.24 8.86
N GLN A 56 6.28 0.03 8.47
CA GLN A 56 5.30 -0.69 9.29
C GLN A 56 5.58 -2.21 9.33
N ALA A 57 6.22 -2.75 8.29
CA ALA A 57 6.70 -4.14 8.27
C ALA A 57 8.01 -4.36 9.04
N GLY A 58 8.67 -3.29 9.50
CA GLY A 58 10.00 -3.37 10.13
C GLY A 58 11.12 -3.77 9.16
N LEU A 59 10.95 -3.49 7.86
CA LEU A 59 11.83 -3.94 6.77
C LEU A 59 12.64 -2.81 6.12
N LEU A 60 12.66 -1.62 6.73
CA LEU A 60 13.51 -0.54 6.21
C LEU A 60 15.00 -0.93 6.26
N PRO A 61 15.78 -0.55 5.24
CA PRO A 61 17.22 -0.79 5.24
C PRO A 61 17.91 -0.01 6.37
N LYS A 62 19.05 -0.49 6.84
CA LYS A 62 19.81 0.14 7.93
C LYS A 62 20.29 1.57 7.62
N SER A 63 20.32 1.96 6.35
CA SER A 63 20.64 3.32 5.89
C SER A 63 19.49 4.31 6.11
N ALA A 64 18.27 3.83 6.36
CA ALA A 64 17.14 4.68 6.66
C ALA A 64 17.23 5.24 8.07
N ARG A 65 16.98 6.53 8.22
CA ARG A 65 16.71 7.16 9.51
C ARG A 65 15.21 7.29 9.67
N ILE A 66 14.68 6.70 10.72
CA ILE A 66 13.24 6.74 11.01
C ILE A 66 12.99 7.50 12.30
N SER A 67 12.02 8.40 12.26
CA SER A 67 11.40 9.00 13.43
C SER A 67 9.90 8.76 13.35
N GLN A 68 9.33 8.15 14.37
CA GLN A 68 7.90 7.95 14.50
C GLN A 68 7.52 7.80 15.97
N ASN A 69 6.32 8.26 16.30
CA ASN A 69 5.67 8.01 17.57
C ASN A 69 4.58 6.94 17.36
N SER A 70 4.97 5.71 17.08
CA SER A 70 4.02 4.61 17.02
C SER A 70 4.53 3.45 17.84
N ILE A 71 3.62 2.78 18.47
CA ILE A 71 3.89 1.60 19.28
C ILE A 71 2.98 0.52 18.77
N ASN A 72 3.54 -0.58 18.29
CA ASN A 72 2.66 -1.71 18.04
C ASN A 72 3.37 -3.02 18.21
N GLY A 73 2.93 -3.78 19.18
CA GLY A 73 3.24 -5.20 19.34
C GLY A 73 2.46 -6.10 18.38
N ILE A 74 1.92 -5.54 17.27
CA ILE A 74 1.12 -6.26 16.28
C ILE A 74 1.99 -7.12 15.38
N GLN A 75 1.45 -8.24 14.94
CA GLN A 75 2.09 -9.06 13.91
C GLN A 75 1.79 -8.52 12.54
N THR A 76 2.83 -8.12 11.82
CA THR A 76 2.72 -7.67 10.43
C THR A 76 3.26 -8.73 9.48
N ALA A 77 2.62 -8.85 8.31
CA ALA A 77 3.16 -9.56 7.16
C ALA A 77 3.06 -8.68 5.92
N MET A 78 3.98 -8.86 4.96
CA MET A 78 4.03 -8.05 3.76
C MET A 78 4.00 -8.91 2.50
N ILE A 79 3.16 -8.51 1.54
CA ILE A 79 3.15 -9.00 0.17
C ILE A 79 3.88 -7.96 -0.68
N PHE A 80 4.98 -8.38 -1.32
CA PHE A 80 5.81 -7.51 -2.14
C PHE A 80 5.27 -7.37 -3.56
N GLN A 81 5.61 -6.26 -4.20
CA GLN A 81 5.20 -5.90 -5.55
C GLN A 81 5.63 -6.92 -6.62
N ASP A 82 6.83 -7.51 -6.50
CA ASP A 82 7.40 -8.43 -7.49
C ASP A 82 7.52 -9.86 -6.94
N PRO A 83 6.61 -10.77 -7.36
CA PRO A 83 6.65 -12.15 -6.91
C PRO A 83 7.86 -12.94 -7.41
N LEU A 84 8.50 -12.52 -8.51
CA LEU A 84 9.68 -13.20 -9.04
C LEU A 84 10.90 -13.01 -8.15
N ASN A 85 11.06 -11.81 -7.60
CA ASN A 85 12.16 -11.47 -6.72
C ASN A 85 11.89 -11.82 -5.24
N ALA A 86 10.61 -11.98 -4.87
CA ALA A 86 10.23 -12.30 -3.49
C ALA A 86 10.34 -13.81 -3.15
N LEU A 87 10.15 -14.69 -4.13
CA LEU A 87 10.31 -16.14 -3.94
C LEU A 87 11.75 -16.59 -4.22
N ASN A 88 12.29 -17.42 -3.33
CA ASN A 88 13.59 -18.03 -3.55
C ASN A 88 13.49 -19.11 -4.66
N PRO A 89 14.15 -18.94 -5.83
CA PRO A 89 13.98 -19.84 -6.97
C PRO A 89 14.57 -21.26 -6.76
N VAL A 90 15.46 -21.45 -5.78
CA VAL A 90 16.10 -22.74 -5.51
C VAL A 90 15.47 -23.51 -4.34
N LEU A 91 14.43 -22.94 -3.71
CA LEU A 91 13.66 -23.61 -2.67
C LEU A 91 12.27 -23.99 -3.20
N LYS A 92 11.78 -25.17 -2.76
CA LYS A 92 10.41 -25.60 -3.06
C LYS A 92 9.41 -24.67 -2.40
N VAL A 93 8.28 -24.49 -3.07
CA VAL A 93 7.19 -23.60 -2.59
C VAL A 93 6.72 -24.02 -1.20
N GLY A 94 6.49 -25.32 -0.98
CA GLY A 94 6.06 -25.83 0.31
C GLY A 94 7.06 -25.54 1.43
N THR A 95 8.37 -25.57 1.15
CA THR A 95 9.41 -25.22 2.13
C THR A 95 9.33 -23.75 2.53
N GLN A 96 9.14 -22.85 1.56
CA GLN A 96 9.07 -21.40 1.81
C GLN A 96 7.82 -21.04 2.64
N ILE A 97 6.67 -21.66 2.35
CA ILE A 97 5.46 -21.47 3.17
C ILE A 97 5.67 -22.02 4.57
N LEU A 98 6.29 -23.22 4.68
CA LEU A 98 6.58 -23.86 5.97
C LEU A 98 7.46 -22.98 6.86
N GLU A 99 8.44 -22.27 6.29
CA GLU A 99 9.29 -21.33 7.01
C GLU A 99 8.49 -20.12 7.55
N GLY A 100 7.43 -19.72 6.84
CA GLY A 100 6.49 -18.66 7.26
C GLY A 100 5.70 -19.03 8.51
N ILE A 101 5.38 -20.31 8.72
CA ILE A 101 4.58 -20.77 9.86
C ILE A 101 5.32 -20.51 11.17
N LYS A 102 4.84 -19.56 11.97
CA LYS A 102 5.46 -19.14 13.23
C LYS A 102 5.27 -20.18 14.32
N ASN A 103 4.09 -20.76 14.42
CA ASN A 103 3.78 -21.77 15.42
C ASN A 103 4.48 -23.10 15.08
N LYS A 104 5.50 -23.47 15.87
CA LYS A 104 6.30 -24.70 15.65
C LYS A 104 5.45 -25.97 15.67
N VAL A 105 4.36 -26.02 16.43
CA VAL A 105 3.47 -27.19 16.51
C VAL A 105 2.68 -27.36 15.20
N LYS A 106 2.27 -26.24 14.59
CA LYS A 106 1.58 -26.22 13.28
C LYS A 106 2.53 -26.38 12.09
N ARG A 107 3.86 -26.35 12.31
CA ARG A 107 4.86 -26.41 11.22
C ARG A 107 4.98 -27.80 10.64
N ASN A 108 4.02 -28.16 9.79
CA ASN A 108 3.95 -29.45 9.10
C ASN A 108 3.41 -29.31 7.66
N LYS A 109 3.56 -30.37 6.85
CA LYS A 109 3.09 -30.37 5.45
C LYS A 109 1.59 -30.18 5.34
N GLY A 110 0.79 -30.75 6.26
CA GLY A 110 -0.67 -30.64 6.22
C GLY A 110 -1.14 -29.18 6.30
N GLU A 111 -0.57 -28.38 7.18
CA GLU A 111 -0.84 -26.95 7.29
C GLU A 111 -0.50 -26.19 5.99
N VAL A 112 0.66 -26.49 5.38
CA VAL A 112 1.04 -25.87 4.10
C VAL A 112 0.06 -26.22 2.99
N VAL A 113 -0.40 -27.47 2.93
CA VAL A 113 -1.40 -27.92 1.96
C VAL A 113 -2.72 -27.17 2.16
N GLN A 114 -3.14 -26.99 3.42
CA GLN A 114 -4.34 -26.19 3.74
C GLN A 114 -4.18 -24.73 3.29
N LEU A 115 -3.03 -24.10 3.54
CA LEU A 115 -2.75 -22.73 3.09
C LEU A 115 -2.74 -22.61 1.57
N LEU A 116 -2.11 -23.55 0.85
CA LEU A 116 -2.13 -23.59 -0.62
C LEU A 116 -3.54 -23.71 -1.16
N ASN A 117 -4.37 -24.57 -0.54
CA ASN A 117 -5.77 -24.72 -0.91
C ASN A 117 -6.58 -23.45 -0.63
N ALA A 118 -6.37 -22.82 0.54
CA ALA A 118 -7.05 -21.59 0.94
C ALA A 118 -6.77 -20.41 -0.01
N VAL A 119 -5.56 -20.35 -0.62
CA VAL A 119 -5.25 -19.34 -1.64
C VAL A 119 -5.63 -19.78 -3.06
N GLY A 120 -6.33 -20.90 -3.21
CA GLY A 120 -6.85 -21.40 -4.49
C GLY A 120 -5.75 -21.95 -5.42
N ILE A 121 -4.76 -22.66 -4.87
CA ILE A 121 -3.78 -23.42 -5.65
C ILE A 121 -4.29 -24.85 -5.83
N ASP A 122 -4.54 -25.24 -7.08
CA ASP A 122 -4.96 -26.61 -7.44
C ASP A 122 -3.85 -27.62 -7.16
N GLU A 123 -4.22 -28.87 -6.84
CA GLU A 123 -3.31 -29.98 -6.54
C GLU A 123 -2.25 -29.64 -5.47
N PRO A 124 -2.63 -29.08 -4.29
CA PRO A 124 -1.69 -28.49 -3.34
C PRO A 124 -0.64 -29.47 -2.81
N GLU A 125 -0.96 -30.78 -2.69
CA GLU A 125 -0.02 -31.82 -2.28
C GLU A 125 1.12 -32.00 -3.28
N ARG A 126 0.83 -31.89 -4.58
CA ARG A 126 1.82 -31.97 -5.66
C ARG A 126 2.61 -30.67 -5.73
N ARG A 127 1.91 -29.52 -5.68
CA ARG A 127 2.48 -28.17 -5.75
C ARG A 127 3.45 -27.89 -4.61
N TYR A 128 3.26 -28.48 -3.44
CA TYR A 128 4.20 -28.43 -2.31
C TYR A 128 5.64 -28.72 -2.72
N TYR A 129 5.88 -29.65 -3.62
CA TYR A 129 7.21 -30.11 -4.03
C TYR A 129 7.80 -29.35 -5.21
N GLN A 130 7.04 -28.48 -5.83
CA GLN A 130 7.45 -27.71 -6.99
C GLN A 130 8.23 -26.45 -6.62
N TYR A 131 8.96 -25.94 -7.59
CA TYR A 131 9.74 -24.70 -7.49
C TYR A 131 8.96 -23.51 -8.06
N PRO A 132 9.30 -22.26 -7.68
CA PRO A 132 8.59 -21.06 -8.16
C PRO A 132 8.52 -20.92 -9.69
N HIS A 133 9.53 -21.37 -10.42
CA HIS A 133 9.57 -21.28 -11.89
C HIS A 133 8.54 -22.20 -12.59
N GLU A 134 7.98 -23.19 -11.88
CA GLU A 134 6.93 -24.07 -12.37
C GLU A 134 5.51 -23.48 -12.20
N PHE A 135 5.39 -22.27 -11.64
CA PHE A 135 4.13 -21.58 -11.37
C PHE A 135 3.93 -20.41 -12.34
N SER A 136 2.67 -20.14 -12.72
CA SER A 136 2.29 -18.91 -13.43
C SER A 136 2.49 -17.67 -12.52
N GLY A 137 2.44 -16.46 -13.09
CA GLY A 137 2.52 -15.21 -12.33
C GLY A 137 1.47 -15.12 -11.23
N GLY A 138 0.22 -15.37 -11.56
CA GLY A 138 -0.89 -15.37 -10.57
C GLY A 138 -0.73 -16.46 -9.50
N MET A 139 -0.24 -17.65 -9.85
CA MET A 139 0.04 -18.69 -8.85
C MET A 139 1.18 -18.28 -7.91
N ARG A 140 2.24 -17.66 -8.41
CA ARG A 140 3.33 -17.14 -7.55
C ARG A 140 2.82 -16.08 -6.58
N GLN A 141 1.92 -15.20 -7.04
CA GLN A 141 1.28 -14.21 -6.18
C GLN A 141 0.46 -14.87 -5.08
N ARG A 142 -0.33 -15.90 -5.39
CA ARG A 142 -1.08 -16.68 -4.40
C ARG A 142 -0.16 -17.38 -3.38
N VAL A 143 1.00 -17.86 -3.83
CA VAL A 143 2.03 -18.41 -2.93
C VAL A 143 2.59 -17.37 -1.98
N LEU A 144 2.85 -16.13 -2.44
CA LEU A 144 3.28 -15.04 -1.56
C LEU A 144 2.23 -14.68 -0.52
N ILE A 145 0.95 -14.67 -0.94
CA ILE A 145 -0.17 -14.48 -0.01
C ILE A 145 -0.19 -15.62 1.03
N ALA A 146 -0.02 -16.88 0.61
CA ALA A 146 0.06 -18.01 1.53
C ALA A 146 1.22 -17.88 2.53
N ILE A 147 2.41 -17.43 2.09
CA ILE A 147 3.56 -17.18 2.98
C ILE A 147 3.25 -16.07 3.99
N ALA A 148 2.60 -14.99 3.55
CA ALA A 148 2.22 -13.89 4.43
C ALA A 148 1.18 -14.34 5.47
N LEU A 149 0.17 -15.09 5.07
CA LEU A 149 -0.90 -15.61 5.93
C LEU A 149 -0.40 -16.71 6.89
N ALA A 150 0.61 -17.49 6.49
CA ALA A 150 1.26 -18.48 7.37
C ALA A 150 1.82 -17.87 8.67
N ARG A 151 2.01 -16.56 8.70
CA ARG A 151 2.47 -15.81 9.88
C ARG A 151 1.33 -15.47 10.84
N GLU A 152 0.07 -15.73 10.47
CA GLU A 152 -1.13 -15.33 11.23
C GLU A 152 -1.07 -13.83 11.60
N PRO A 153 -0.99 -12.91 10.61
CA PRO A 153 -0.78 -11.49 10.90
C PRO A 153 -2.06 -10.79 11.39
N ASP A 154 -1.89 -9.80 12.27
CA ASP A 154 -2.94 -8.84 12.63
C ASP A 154 -3.14 -7.80 11.50
N LEU A 155 -2.04 -7.44 10.84
CA LEU A 155 -1.99 -6.50 9.71
C LEU A 155 -1.25 -7.09 8.52
N LEU A 156 -1.95 -7.20 7.39
CA LEU A 156 -1.37 -7.56 6.10
C LEU A 156 -1.09 -6.28 5.29
N ILE A 157 0.17 -6.09 4.92
CA ILE A 157 0.59 -4.97 4.07
C ILE A 157 0.75 -5.50 2.65
N ALA A 158 -0.07 -5.03 1.72
CA ALA A 158 -0.05 -5.45 0.33
C ALA A 158 0.46 -4.30 -0.56
N ASP A 159 1.75 -4.37 -0.93
CA ASP A 159 2.39 -3.35 -1.76
C ASP A 159 2.27 -3.71 -3.24
N GLU A 160 1.33 -3.07 -3.92
CA GLU A 160 0.98 -3.28 -5.33
C GLU A 160 0.81 -4.78 -5.71
N PRO A 161 -0.01 -5.56 -4.97
CA PRO A 161 -0.03 -7.02 -5.07
C PRO A 161 -0.60 -7.54 -6.40
N THR A 162 -1.13 -6.66 -7.24
CA THR A 162 -1.74 -7.01 -8.53
C THR A 162 -0.98 -6.47 -9.74
N THR A 163 0.14 -5.77 -9.53
CA THR A 163 0.97 -5.24 -10.61
C THR A 163 1.50 -6.37 -11.50
N ALA A 164 1.49 -6.17 -12.81
CA ALA A 164 1.89 -7.14 -13.84
C ALA A 164 1.02 -8.41 -13.97
N LEU A 165 -0.19 -8.41 -13.39
CA LEU A 165 -1.18 -9.47 -13.58
C LEU A 165 -2.26 -9.01 -14.56
N ASP A 166 -2.89 -9.96 -15.25
CA ASP A 166 -4.08 -9.67 -16.08
C ASP A 166 -5.30 -9.33 -15.21
N VAL A 167 -6.28 -8.62 -15.80
CA VAL A 167 -7.45 -8.10 -15.08
C VAL A 167 -8.24 -9.20 -14.35
N THR A 168 -8.32 -10.40 -14.93
CA THR A 168 -9.05 -11.52 -14.32
C THR A 168 -8.33 -12.00 -13.06
N ILE A 169 -7.03 -12.18 -13.12
CA ILE A 169 -6.22 -12.60 -11.98
C ILE A 169 -6.18 -11.50 -10.90
N GLN A 170 -6.12 -10.22 -11.32
CA GLN A 170 -6.23 -9.10 -10.37
C GLN A 170 -7.51 -9.18 -9.53
N ALA A 171 -8.67 -9.37 -10.18
CA ALA A 171 -9.95 -9.51 -9.48
C ALA A 171 -9.93 -10.69 -8.49
N GLN A 172 -9.43 -11.84 -8.91
CA GLN A 172 -9.31 -13.02 -8.04
C GLN A 172 -8.39 -12.80 -6.83
N ILE A 173 -7.31 -12.03 -6.96
CA ILE A 173 -6.42 -11.70 -5.83
C ILE A 173 -7.13 -10.74 -4.86
N ILE A 174 -7.88 -9.77 -5.37
CA ILE A 174 -8.66 -8.84 -4.54
C ILE A 174 -9.75 -9.59 -3.77
N ASP A 175 -10.50 -10.47 -4.43
CA ASP A 175 -11.52 -11.31 -3.80
C ASP A 175 -10.93 -12.20 -2.71
N LEU A 176 -9.78 -12.80 -2.96
CA LEU A 176 -9.04 -13.62 -1.99
C LEU A 176 -8.64 -12.79 -0.74
N LEU A 177 -8.08 -11.59 -0.93
CA LEU A 177 -7.70 -10.71 0.19
C LEU A 177 -8.93 -10.27 1.00
N LYS A 178 -10.05 -10.00 0.31
CA LYS A 178 -11.32 -9.64 0.96
C LYS A 178 -11.89 -10.80 1.78
N GLU A 179 -11.86 -12.01 1.24
CA GLU A 179 -12.28 -13.21 1.95
C GLU A 179 -11.47 -13.43 3.24
N PHE A 180 -10.16 -13.23 3.20
CA PHE A 180 -9.33 -13.32 4.41
C PHE A 180 -9.64 -12.21 5.42
N ASN A 181 -9.88 -10.99 4.98
CA ASN A 181 -10.30 -9.91 5.87
C ASN A 181 -11.64 -10.26 6.55
N GLU A 182 -12.66 -10.67 5.77
CA GLU A 182 -14.01 -10.98 6.28
C GLU A 182 -14.04 -12.20 7.21
N ASN A 183 -13.30 -13.27 6.85
CA ASN A 183 -13.36 -14.55 7.60
C ASN A 183 -12.40 -14.62 8.79
N GLN A 184 -11.26 -13.90 8.73
CA GLN A 184 -10.22 -13.97 9.77
C GLN A 184 -10.00 -12.65 10.51
N GLY A 185 -10.66 -11.56 10.08
CA GLY A 185 -10.54 -10.25 10.72
C GLY A 185 -9.17 -9.58 10.52
N VAL A 186 -8.37 -10.05 9.57
CA VAL A 186 -7.05 -9.47 9.26
C VAL A 186 -7.22 -8.08 8.68
N SER A 187 -6.62 -7.07 9.29
CA SER A 187 -6.60 -5.71 8.73
C SER A 187 -5.66 -5.63 7.54
N ILE A 188 -5.96 -4.78 6.56
CA ILE A 188 -5.16 -4.69 5.32
C ILE A 188 -4.77 -3.24 5.03
N LEU A 189 -3.45 -2.99 4.90
CA LEU A 189 -2.93 -1.78 4.27
C LEU A 189 -2.64 -2.10 2.80
N PHE A 190 -3.51 -1.63 1.91
CA PHE A 190 -3.45 -1.89 0.48
C PHE A 190 -2.82 -0.71 -0.27
N ILE A 191 -1.67 -0.92 -0.87
CA ILE A 191 -1.00 0.09 -1.68
C ILE A 191 -1.27 -0.20 -3.14
N SER A 192 -1.78 0.79 -3.86
CA SER A 192 -2.07 0.68 -5.28
C SER A 192 -2.00 2.04 -5.98
N HIS A 193 -1.70 2.01 -7.27
CA HIS A 193 -1.91 3.13 -8.18
C HIS A 193 -3.22 2.99 -8.98
N ASP A 194 -3.91 1.84 -8.89
CA ASP A 194 -5.21 1.61 -9.55
C ASP A 194 -6.37 2.01 -8.62
N LEU A 195 -6.88 3.21 -8.85
CA LEU A 195 -8.01 3.75 -8.10
C LEU A 195 -9.32 2.97 -8.30
N SER A 196 -9.47 2.24 -9.42
CA SER A 196 -10.66 1.44 -9.67
C SER A 196 -10.72 0.24 -8.72
N LEU A 197 -9.58 -0.42 -8.51
CA LEU A 197 -9.46 -1.49 -7.52
C LEU A 197 -9.69 -0.97 -6.10
N VAL A 198 -9.07 0.16 -5.77
CA VAL A 198 -9.21 0.80 -4.45
C VAL A 198 -10.67 1.10 -4.13
N LYS A 199 -11.41 1.67 -5.08
CA LYS A 199 -12.83 2.00 -4.90
C LYS A 199 -13.71 0.80 -4.57
N SER A 200 -13.39 -0.38 -5.09
CA SER A 200 -14.18 -1.60 -4.87
C SER A 200 -13.75 -2.39 -3.63
N PHE A 201 -12.60 -2.06 -3.06
CA PHE A 201 -11.94 -2.90 -2.05
C PHE A 201 -11.77 -2.21 -0.69
N ALA A 202 -11.32 -0.95 -0.65
CA ALA A 202 -10.96 -0.27 0.60
C ALA A 202 -12.14 0.50 1.21
N GLN A 203 -12.26 0.46 2.54
CA GLN A 203 -13.23 1.26 3.29
C GLN A 203 -12.80 2.72 3.41
N ARG A 204 -11.51 2.98 3.59
CA ARG A 204 -10.92 4.31 3.68
C ARG A 204 -9.70 4.41 2.78
N THR A 205 -9.48 5.58 2.21
CA THR A 205 -8.39 5.83 1.27
C THR A 205 -7.59 7.05 1.68
N MET A 206 -6.27 6.88 1.72
CA MET A 206 -5.29 7.94 1.92
C MET A 206 -4.59 8.25 0.59
N VAL A 207 -4.47 9.50 0.26
CA VAL A 207 -3.77 9.98 -0.95
C VAL A 207 -2.43 10.56 -0.54
N MET A 208 -1.36 10.02 -1.10
CA MET A 208 0.02 10.45 -0.81
C MET A 208 0.64 11.16 -2.01
N TYR A 209 1.24 12.31 -1.76
CA TYR A 209 2.00 13.07 -2.74
C TYR A 209 3.32 13.55 -2.15
N ALA A 210 4.42 13.32 -2.86
CA ALA A 210 5.75 13.84 -2.50
C ALA A 210 6.10 13.68 -1.00
N GLY A 211 5.89 12.48 -0.45
CA GLY A 211 6.24 12.14 0.93
C GLY A 211 5.19 12.48 1.98
N ARG A 212 4.03 13.06 1.64
CA ARG A 212 2.99 13.47 2.60
C ARG A 212 1.61 12.94 2.23
N ILE A 213 0.76 12.68 3.22
CA ILE A 213 -0.67 12.45 3.01
C ILE A 213 -1.32 13.81 2.76
N VAL A 214 -1.94 13.97 1.60
CA VAL A 214 -2.59 15.22 1.19
C VAL A 214 -4.10 15.19 1.37
N GLU A 215 -4.69 13.99 1.42
CA GLU A 215 -6.11 13.78 1.67
C GLU A 215 -6.36 12.37 2.22
N SER A 216 -7.29 12.24 3.16
CA SER A 216 -7.75 10.96 3.69
C SER A 216 -9.24 11.04 4.01
N ALA A 217 -10.03 10.05 3.53
CA ALA A 217 -11.48 9.99 3.77
C ALA A 217 -12.00 8.55 3.62
N PRO A 218 -13.23 8.26 4.09
CA PRO A 218 -13.98 7.10 3.61
C PRO A 218 -13.96 7.05 2.09
N THR A 219 -13.73 5.87 1.51
CA THR A 219 -13.46 5.74 0.08
C THR A 219 -14.57 6.36 -0.79
N ASP A 220 -15.82 6.12 -0.47
CA ASP A 220 -16.95 6.69 -1.23
C ASP A 220 -16.98 8.22 -1.16
N VAL A 221 -16.64 8.81 -0.02
CA VAL A 221 -16.54 10.26 0.17
C VAL A 221 -15.38 10.82 -0.67
N LEU A 222 -14.22 10.20 -0.61
CA LEU A 222 -13.06 10.62 -1.41
C LEU A 222 -13.36 10.64 -2.91
N PHE A 223 -14.06 9.61 -3.41
CA PHE A 223 -14.38 9.49 -4.85
C PHE A 223 -15.55 10.39 -5.30
N SER A 224 -16.46 10.75 -4.39
CA SER A 224 -17.61 11.63 -4.70
C SER A 224 -17.31 13.11 -4.52
N THR A 225 -16.58 13.45 -3.47
CA THR A 225 -16.32 14.85 -3.06
C THR A 225 -14.84 15.07 -2.69
N PRO A 226 -13.89 14.76 -3.60
CA PRO A 226 -12.46 15.00 -3.34
C PRO A 226 -12.21 16.48 -3.10
N GLN A 227 -11.37 16.79 -2.13
CA GLN A 227 -11.05 18.17 -1.75
C GLN A 227 -9.72 18.60 -2.37
N HIS A 228 -8.63 17.88 -2.17
CA HIS A 228 -7.33 18.29 -2.66
C HIS A 228 -7.24 18.25 -4.21
N PRO A 229 -6.70 19.28 -4.88
CA PRO A 229 -6.60 19.33 -6.35
C PRO A 229 -5.86 18.13 -6.96
N TYR A 230 -4.85 17.59 -6.28
CA TYR A 230 -4.17 16.36 -6.71
C TYR A 230 -5.11 15.15 -6.70
N THR A 231 -5.91 14.97 -5.66
CA THR A 231 -6.90 13.88 -5.57
C THR A 231 -7.95 14.00 -6.68
N LYS A 232 -8.45 15.23 -6.93
CA LYS A 232 -9.36 15.50 -8.05
C LYS A 232 -8.77 15.08 -9.39
N ALA A 233 -7.49 15.44 -9.63
CA ALA A 233 -6.78 15.06 -10.85
C ALA A 233 -6.58 13.54 -10.98
N LEU A 234 -6.18 12.84 -9.91
CA LEU A 234 -6.04 11.39 -9.89
C LEU A 234 -7.36 10.67 -10.21
N ILE A 235 -8.47 11.07 -9.55
CA ILE A 235 -9.80 10.49 -9.78
C ILE A 235 -10.28 10.77 -11.19
N GLN A 236 -10.03 11.97 -11.71
CA GLN A 236 -10.39 12.31 -13.08
C GLN A 236 -9.66 11.41 -14.08
N LEU A 237 -8.35 11.20 -13.89
CA LEU A 237 -7.55 10.31 -14.74
C LEU A 237 -8.06 8.87 -14.72
N SER A 238 -8.42 8.35 -13.55
CA SER A 238 -8.93 6.97 -13.43
C SER A 238 -10.24 6.74 -14.19
N LYS A 239 -11.04 7.80 -14.40
CA LYS A 239 -12.30 7.77 -15.17
C LYS A 239 -12.09 7.94 -16.68
N MET A 240 -10.94 8.49 -17.11
CA MET A 240 -10.66 8.73 -18.52
C MET A 240 -10.29 7.43 -19.22
N LYS A 241 -11.01 7.10 -20.29
CA LYS A 241 -10.57 6.12 -21.29
C LYS A 241 -9.41 6.74 -22.09
N LYS A 242 -8.58 5.87 -22.72
CA LYS A 242 -7.56 6.33 -23.68
C LYS A 242 -8.18 7.40 -24.61
N ASN A 243 -7.44 8.47 -24.84
CA ASN A 243 -7.87 9.50 -25.80
C ASN A 243 -7.93 8.91 -27.22
N ASN A 244 -8.46 9.66 -28.20
CA ASN A 244 -8.56 9.23 -29.60
C ASN A 244 -7.21 8.89 -30.25
N LYS A 245 -6.08 9.25 -29.61
CA LYS A 245 -4.70 8.90 -30.04
C LYS A 245 -4.16 7.66 -29.33
N GLY A 246 -4.96 7.02 -28.44
CA GLY A 246 -4.50 5.85 -27.68
C GLY A 246 -3.61 6.18 -26.47
N GLU A 247 -3.43 7.46 -26.13
CA GLU A 247 -2.58 7.92 -25.03
C GLU A 247 -3.41 8.04 -23.75
N PHE A 248 -2.80 7.67 -22.63
CA PHE A 248 -3.36 7.95 -21.32
C PHE A 248 -3.08 9.41 -20.95
N SER A 249 -4.10 10.11 -20.48
CA SER A 249 -3.90 11.40 -19.84
C SER A 249 -3.04 11.22 -18.58
N SER A 250 -2.13 12.15 -18.32
CA SER A 250 -1.31 12.19 -17.10
C SER A 250 -1.44 13.56 -16.44
N ILE A 251 -1.18 13.63 -15.14
CA ILE A 251 -1.05 14.94 -14.48
C ILE A 251 0.21 15.61 -15.02
N PRO A 252 0.13 16.82 -15.60
CA PRO A 252 1.28 17.51 -16.17
C PRO A 252 2.42 17.67 -15.15
N GLY A 253 3.67 17.59 -15.63
CA GLY A 253 4.86 17.69 -14.81
C GLY A 253 5.24 16.36 -14.14
N VAL A 254 6.22 16.39 -13.25
CA VAL A 254 6.76 15.24 -12.54
C VAL A 254 6.64 15.41 -11.03
N VAL A 255 6.53 14.30 -10.30
CA VAL A 255 6.62 14.33 -8.83
C VAL A 255 8.01 14.82 -8.44
N PRO A 256 8.13 15.84 -7.58
CA PRO A 256 9.43 16.34 -7.16
C PRO A 256 10.21 15.29 -6.38
N LEU A 257 11.53 15.26 -6.57
CA LEU A 257 12.43 14.37 -5.83
C LEU A 257 12.62 14.86 -4.38
N PRO A 258 12.94 13.98 -3.43
CA PRO A 258 13.07 14.33 -2.01
C PRO A 258 14.09 15.44 -1.69
N LEU A 259 15.15 15.60 -2.52
CA LEU A 259 16.11 16.72 -2.37
C LEU A 259 15.59 18.06 -2.94
N HIS A 260 14.52 18.02 -3.72
CA HIS A 260 14.01 19.17 -4.47
C HIS A 260 12.52 19.41 -4.22
N TYR A 261 12.05 19.08 -3.01
CA TYR A 261 10.68 19.42 -2.64
C TYR A 261 10.51 20.93 -2.65
N PRO A 262 9.49 21.45 -3.33
CA PRO A 262 9.20 22.89 -3.31
C PRO A 262 8.80 23.35 -1.91
N THR A 263 9.01 24.61 -1.63
CA THR A 263 8.50 25.29 -0.43
C THR A 263 6.97 25.35 -0.47
N GLY A 264 6.33 25.46 0.67
CA GLY A 264 4.87 25.50 0.76
C GLY A 264 4.21 24.17 0.34
N CYS A 265 3.07 24.26 -0.32
CA CYS A 265 2.36 23.08 -0.83
C CYS A 265 3.19 22.37 -1.90
N ARG A 266 3.57 21.11 -1.69
CA ARG A 266 4.42 20.36 -2.62
C ARG A 266 3.80 20.11 -4.00
N PHE A 267 2.47 20.23 -4.10
CA PHE A 267 1.75 20.09 -5.36
C PHE A 267 1.63 21.41 -6.13
N HIS A 268 1.92 22.57 -5.54
CA HIS A 268 1.70 23.88 -6.17
C HIS A 268 2.29 24.01 -7.58
N PRO A 269 3.48 23.47 -7.92
CA PRO A 269 4.02 23.62 -9.29
C PRO A 269 3.23 22.92 -10.37
N ARG A 270 2.36 21.97 -9.97
CA ARG A 270 1.51 21.17 -10.87
C ARG A 270 0.03 21.46 -10.68
N CYS A 271 -0.32 22.31 -9.72
CA CYS A 271 -1.71 22.61 -9.36
C CYS A 271 -2.30 23.66 -10.30
N PRO A 272 -3.42 23.35 -11.00
CA PRO A 272 -4.05 24.33 -11.90
C PRO A 272 -4.69 25.50 -11.14
N SER A 273 -4.92 25.35 -9.83
CA SER A 273 -5.51 26.36 -8.95
C SER A 273 -4.50 26.98 -8.01
N ALA A 274 -3.18 26.85 -8.29
CA ALA A 274 -2.15 27.40 -7.43
C ALA A 274 -2.22 28.93 -7.37
N ILE A 275 -2.09 29.48 -6.16
CA ILE A 275 -1.92 30.89 -5.89
C ILE A 275 -0.55 31.13 -5.26
N GLN A 276 -0.12 32.38 -5.15
CA GLN A 276 1.21 32.72 -4.61
C GLN A 276 1.44 32.15 -3.21
N GLU A 277 0.44 32.21 -2.34
CA GLU A 277 0.53 31.69 -0.96
C GLU A 277 0.83 30.19 -0.91
N CYS A 278 0.40 29.41 -1.91
CA CYS A 278 0.72 27.98 -2.00
C CYS A 278 2.22 27.69 -2.14
N ALA A 279 3.01 28.64 -2.67
CA ALA A 279 4.47 28.52 -2.77
C ALA A 279 5.21 28.98 -1.50
N GLU A 280 4.56 29.81 -0.70
CA GLU A 280 5.19 30.46 0.47
C GLU A 280 4.95 29.68 1.76
N LYS A 281 3.73 29.15 1.93
CA LYS A 281 3.32 28.48 3.18
C LYS A 281 2.71 27.11 2.89
N GLU A 282 3.10 26.13 3.70
CA GLU A 282 2.43 24.85 3.72
C GLU A 282 1.05 24.97 4.36
N PRO A 283 -0.01 24.46 3.69
CA PRO A 283 -1.35 24.52 4.26
C PRO A 283 -1.48 23.62 5.49
N ASP A 284 -2.23 24.08 6.47
CA ASP A 284 -2.63 23.31 7.63
C ASP A 284 -3.64 22.20 7.21
N ILE A 285 -3.69 21.13 8.00
CA ILE A 285 -4.65 20.05 7.81
C ILE A 285 -6.05 20.56 8.19
N ILE A 286 -7.00 20.43 7.30
CA ILE A 286 -8.42 20.65 7.54
C ILE A 286 -9.05 19.30 7.85
N LEU A 287 -9.78 19.21 8.95
CA LEU A 287 -10.53 18.03 9.36
C LEU A 287 -12.01 18.34 9.44
N LYS A 288 -12.82 17.55 8.75
CA LYS A 288 -14.27 17.62 8.82
C LYS A 288 -14.84 16.21 8.88
N GLU A 289 -15.39 15.83 10.04
CA GLU A 289 -15.80 14.45 10.31
C GLU A 289 -14.61 13.49 10.09
N ASP A 290 -14.78 12.46 9.24
CA ASP A 290 -13.75 11.49 8.90
C ASP A 290 -12.98 11.85 7.62
N HIS A 291 -13.09 13.08 7.15
CA HIS A 291 -12.43 13.59 5.95
C HIS A 291 -11.38 14.65 6.31
N SER A 292 -10.11 14.41 5.99
CA SER A 292 -9.00 15.33 6.20
C SER A 292 -8.28 15.64 4.89
N TRP A 293 -7.85 16.91 4.71
CA TRP A 293 -7.09 17.34 3.53
C TRP A 293 -6.22 18.57 3.83
N VAL A 294 -5.21 18.84 2.99
CA VAL A 294 -4.24 19.91 3.17
C VAL A 294 -4.37 20.99 2.07
N CYS A 295 -5.57 21.50 1.82
CA CYS A 295 -5.79 22.57 0.86
C CYS A 295 -6.95 23.47 1.30
N PRO A 296 -6.74 24.74 1.62
CA PRO A 296 -7.81 25.65 2.04
C PRO A 296 -8.60 26.27 0.86
N TYR A 297 -8.16 26.06 -0.39
CA TYR A 297 -8.70 26.71 -1.60
C TYR A 297 -9.55 25.77 -2.48
N THR A 298 -10.32 24.87 -1.87
CA THR A 298 -11.13 23.86 -2.58
C THR A 298 -12.61 24.20 -2.58
#